data_af70e05675a83a2876a3b0c0c2242609
#
_entry.id   af70e05675a83a2876a3b0c0c2242609
#
_cell.length_a   1.000
_cell.length_b   1.000
_cell.length_c   1.000
_cell.angle_alpha   90.00
_cell.angle_beta   90.00
_cell.angle_gamma   90.00
#
_symmetry.space_group_name_H-M   'P 1'
#
loop_
_entity.id
_entity.type
_entity.pdbx_description
1 polymer ?
#
loop_
_entity_poly.entity_id
_entity_poly.type
_entity_poly.pdbx_seq_one_letter_code
_entity_poly.pdbx_strand_id
1 'polypeptide(L)'
;MTRMHEDDLIIRPAQPEDEAELAVLNRAAWSPLADVSPQPPEGDGVFDERHTPEQYLLALLDGRVVGYVRQVPPTPLASNRHVRQIQGLVVDGTARGRGVGRRLVEAACEAARAAGARRMTLRVLGWNAPARRLYEGCGFVVEGSLAEEFLIDGSYVDDVLMARSLAH
;
A
#
# COMPACT_ATOMS: atom_id res chain seq x y z
N MET A 1 -7.45 28.15 -14.99
CA MET A 1 -6.85 26.83 -14.74
C MET A 1 -6.04 26.92 -13.46
N THR A 2 -6.63 26.53 -12.34
CA THR A 2 -5.97 26.62 -11.04
C THR A 2 -4.93 25.49 -10.99
N ARG A 3 -3.65 25.84 -10.89
CA ARG A 3 -2.62 24.87 -10.54
C ARG A 3 -2.96 24.33 -9.17
N MET A 4 -3.39 23.07 -9.11
CA MET A 4 -3.46 22.38 -7.83
C MET A 4 -2.03 22.25 -7.32
N HIS A 5 -1.75 22.94 -6.24
CA HIS A 5 -0.46 22.87 -5.58
C HIS A 5 -0.29 21.46 -4.98
N GLU A 6 0.92 20.92 -5.04
CA GLU A 6 1.32 19.71 -4.29
C GLU A 6 1.05 19.84 -2.77
N ASP A 7 0.78 21.07 -2.33
CA ASP A 7 0.52 21.43 -0.94
C ASP A 7 -0.85 21.02 -0.41
N ASP A 8 -1.78 20.59 -1.27
CA ASP A 8 -3.15 20.24 -0.87
C ASP A 8 -3.33 18.77 -0.49
N LEU A 9 -2.30 17.94 -0.64
CA LEU A 9 -2.33 16.53 -0.27
C LEU A 9 -1.97 16.36 1.20
N ILE A 10 -2.91 15.81 1.97
CA ILE A 10 -2.73 15.53 3.40
C ILE A 10 -2.58 14.03 3.58
N ILE A 11 -1.56 13.62 4.35
CA ILE A 11 -1.39 12.24 4.81
C ILE A 11 -1.68 12.20 6.30
N ARG A 12 -2.60 11.33 6.72
CA ARG A 12 -2.92 11.13 8.13
C ARG A 12 -3.25 9.67 8.44
N PRO A 13 -3.13 9.25 9.71
CA PRO A 13 -3.64 7.94 10.13
C PRO A 13 -5.16 7.82 9.91
N ALA A 14 -5.60 6.60 9.60
CA ALA A 14 -7.02 6.30 9.50
C ALA A 14 -7.69 6.32 10.87
N GLN A 15 -9.00 6.57 10.87
CA GLN A 15 -9.88 6.48 12.02
C GLN A 15 -11.06 5.56 11.70
N PRO A 16 -11.77 5.03 12.70
CA PRO A 16 -12.91 4.14 12.46
C PRO A 16 -13.97 4.73 11.52
N GLU A 17 -14.16 6.06 11.57
CA GLU A 17 -15.13 6.80 10.75
C GLU A 17 -14.77 6.80 9.25
N ASP A 18 -13.54 6.48 8.91
CA ASP A 18 -13.07 6.45 7.52
C ASP A 18 -13.49 5.16 6.78
N GLU A 19 -14.05 4.18 7.47
CA GLU A 19 -14.30 2.84 6.91
C GLU A 19 -15.14 2.86 5.63
N ALA A 20 -16.23 3.64 5.61
CA ALA A 20 -17.12 3.69 4.46
C ALA A 20 -16.42 4.20 3.20
N GLU A 21 -15.65 5.29 3.31
CA GLU A 21 -14.86 5.81 2.18
C GLU A 21 -13.77 4.83 1.72
N LEU A 22 -13.10 4.17 2.67
CA LEU A 22 -12.08 3.17 2.34
C LEU A 22 -12.67 1.96 1.63
N ALA A 23 -13.85 1.50 2.04
CA ALA A 23 -14.53 0.38 1.41
C ALA A 23 -14.88 0.69 -0.05
N VAL A 24 -15.39 1.88 -0.32
CA VAL A 24 -15.70 2.33 -1.68
C VAL A 24 -14.42 2.42 -2.53
N LEU A 25 -13.38 3.02 -2.00
CA LEU A 25 -12.08 3.14 -2.68
C LEU A 25 -11.49 1.76 -2.99
N ASN A 26 -11.48 0.88 -2.02
CA ASN A 26 -10.90 -0.46 -2.13
C ASN A 26 -11.61 -1.28 -3.21
N ARG A 27 -12.93 -1.22 -3.25
CA ARG A 27 -13.72 -1.91 -4.25
C ARG A 27 -13.51 -1.33 -5.65
N ALA A 28 -13.51 -0.01 -5.78
CA ALA A 28 -13.34 0.68 -7.06
C ALA A 28 -11.93 0.50 -7.66
N ALA A 29 -10.91 0.41 -6.81
CA ALA A 29 -9.52 0.27 -7.23
C ALA A 29 -9.10 -1.19 -7.44
N TRP A 30 -9.95 -2.16 -7.10
CA TRP A 30 -9.64 -3.57 -7.28
C TRP A 30 -9.29 -3.88 -8.74
N SER A 31 -8.25 -4.70 -8.95
CA SER A 31 -7.82 -5.13 -10.27
C SER A 31 -7.04 -6.44 -10.19
N PRO A 32 -7.20 -7.37 -11.14
CA PRO A 32 -6.38 -8.57 -11.20
C PRO A 32 -4.90 -8.29 -11.45
N LEU A 33 -4.55 -7.06 -11.86
CA LEU A 33 -3.16 -6.61 -11.98
C LEU A 33 -2.46 -6.55 -10.62
N ALA A 34 -3.20 -6.23 -9.56
CA ALA A 34 -2.66 -5.93 -8.24
C ALA A 34 -3.14 -6.90 -7.15
N ASP A 35 -4.31 -7.52 -7.32
CA ASP A 35 -4.99 -8.25 -6.26
C ASP A 35 -5.00 -9.75 -6.51
N VAL A 36 -4.68 -10.51 -5.48
CA VAL A 36 -4.73 -11.99 -5.49
C VAL A 36 -6.09 -12.52 -5.06
N SER A 37 -6.91 -11.71 -4.43
CA SER A 37 -8.25 -12.05 -3.95
C SER A 37 -9.33 -11.49 -4.87
N PRO A 38 -10.54 -12.07 -4.86
CA PRO A 38 -11.66 -11.51 -5.63
C PRO A 38 -12.00 -10.08 -5.20
N GLN A 39 -12.65 -9.34 -6.11
CA GLN A 39 -13.17 -8.02 -5.78
C GLN A 39 -14.10 -8.11 -4.56
N PRO A 40 -13.91 -7.25 -3.53
CA PRO A 40 -14.79 -7.23 -2.38
C PRO A 40 -16.24 -6.95 -2.78
N PRO A 41 -17.23 -7.64 -2.18
CA PRO A 41 -18.63 -7.31 -2.39
C PRO A 41 -18.96 -5.88 -1.98
N GLU A 42 -19.97 -5.30 -2.62
CA GLU A 42 -20.48 -4.00 -2.24
C GLU A 42 -21.00 -4.03 -0.79
N GLY A 43 -20.58 -3.05 0.01
CA GLY A 43 -20.99 -2.94 1.41
C GLY A 43 -20.11 -3.69 2.41
N ASP A 44 -19.13 -4.47 1.95
CA ASP A 44 -18.15 -5.07 2.86
C ASP A 44 -17.32 -3.99 3.54
N GLY A 45 -17.08 -4.16 4.85
CA GLY A 45 -16.19 -3.31 5.63
C GLY A 45 -14.71 -3.55 5.30
N VAL A 46 -13.87 -2.65 5.77
CA VAL A 46 -12.40 -2.75 5.64
C VAL A 46 -11.77 -3.16 6.96
N PHE A 47 -12.29 -2.64 8.07
CA PHE A 47 -11.70 -2.87 9.39
C PHE A 47 -12.26 -4.13 10.05
N ASP A 48 -11.37 -4.91 10.64
CA ASP A 48 -11.66 -6.10 11.43
C ASP A 48 -10.52 -6.32 12.45
N GLU A 49 -10.47 -7.48 13.08
CA GLU A 49 -9.42 -7.81 14.05
C GLU A 49 -8.00 -7.80 13.48
N ARG A 50 -7.84 -8.05 12.18
CA ARG A 50 -6.56 -8.07 11.47
C ARG A 50 -6.25 -6.76 10.75
N HIS A 51 -7.27 -6.00 10.42
CA HIS A 51 -7.19 -4.76 9.66
C HIS A 51 -7.70 -3.63 10.55
N THR A 52 -6.82 -3.05 11.36
CA THR A 52 -7.18 -1.98 12.29
C THR A 52 -6.82 -0.62 11.73
N PRO A 53 -7.54 0.45 12.10
CA PRO A 53 -7.26 1.79 11.56
C PRO A 53 -5.80 2.24 11.74
N GLU A 54 -5.15 1.85 12.81
CA GLU A 54 -3.75 2.23 13.12
C GLU A 54 -2.75 1.71 12.09
N GLN A 55 -3.11 0.70 11.32
CA GLN A 55 -2.24 0.13 10.27
C GLN A 55 -2.24 0.95 8.99
N TYR A 56 -3.17 1.91 8.85
CA TYR A 56 -3.42 2.64 7.61
C TYR A 56 -3.00 4.11 7.73
N LEU A 57 -2.33 4.60 6.69
CA LEU A 57 -2.18 6.03 6.42
C LEU A 57 -3.02 6.36 5.20
N LEU A 58 -3.81 7.42 5.30
CA LEU A 58 -4.70 7.90 4.25
C LEU A 58 -4.11 9.11 3.56
N ALA A 59 -4.33 9.20 2.25
CA ALA A 59 -4.07 10.40 1.47
C ALA A 59 -5.39 11.09 1.15
N LEU A 60 -5.48 12.39 1.46
CA LEU A 60 -6.68 13.18 1.21
C LEU A 60 -6.35 14.36 0.30
N LEU A 61 -7.22 14.59 -0.68
CA LEU A 61 -7.27 15.80 -1.51
C LEU A 61 -8.63 16.46 -1.30
N ASP A 62 -8.63 17.73 -0.92
CA ASP A 62 -9.87 18.50 -0.65
C ASP A 62 -10.82 17.77 0.31
N GLY A 63 -10.27 17.13 1.35
CA GLY A 63 -11.04 16.38 2.36
C GLY A 63 -11.56 15.03 1.91
N ARG A 64 -11.27 14.59 0.69
CA ARG A 64 -11.67 13.29 0.14
C ARG A 64 -10.52 12.30 0.17
N VAL A 65 -10.77 11.09 0.64
CA VAL A 65 -9.78 10.01 0.62
C VAL A 65 -9.51 9.57 -0.82
N VAL A 66 -8.27 9.71 -1.26
CA VAL A 66 -7.83 9.35 -2.63
C VAL A 66 -6.82 8.20 -2.66
N GLY A 67 -6.41 7.71 -1.51
CA GLY A 67 -5.50 6.59 -1.44
C GLY A 67 -5.19 6.19 0.00
N TYR A 68 -4.58 5.03 0.16
CA TYR A 68 -4.07 4.58 1.44
C TYR A 68 -2.85 3.68 1.27
N VAL A 69 -2.08 3.56 2.33
CA VAL A 69 -1.06 2.53 2.49
C VAL A 69 -1.28 1.84 3.83
N ARG A 70 -1.19 0.51 3.83
CA ARG A 70 -1.25 -0.31 5.04
C ARG A 70 0.10 -0.95 5.28
N GLN A 71 0.63 -0.82 6.50
CA GLN A 71 1.84 -1.51 6.90
C GLN A 71 1.65 -2.21 8.24
N VAL A 72 2.27 -3.36 8.36
CA VAL A 72 2.14 -4.25 9.52
C VAL A 72 3.45 -4.95 9.82
N PRO A 73 3.63 -5.53 11.02
CA PRO A 73 4.68 -6.52 11.23
C PRO A 73 4.44 -7.72 10.32
N PRO A 74 5.45 -8.24 9.60
CA PRO A 74 5.25 -9.41 8.76
C PRO A 74 5.03 -10.71 9.55
N THR A 75 5.49 -10.75 10.79
CA THR A 75 5.31 -11.88 11.73
C THR A 75 5.11 -11.34 13.14
N PRO A 76 4.55 -12.16 14.08
CA PRO A 76 4.46 -11.77 15.49
C PRO A 76 5.76 -11.99 16.28
N LEU A 77 6.84 -12.42 15.63
CA LEU A 77 8.09 -12.77 16.29
C LEU A 77 8.86 -11.54 16.77
N ALA A 78 9.34 -11.59 18.00
CA ALA A 78 10.16 -10.51 18.58
C ALA A 78 11.48 -10.33 17.81
N SER A 79 12.03 -11.40 17.27
CA SER A 79 13.29 -11.39 16.51
C SER A 79 13.21 -10.64 15.18
N ASN A 80 11.99 -10.32 14.74
CA ASN A 80 11.81 -9.63 13.46
C ASN A 80 11.02 -8.31 13.60
N ARG A 81 10.99 -7.74 14.82
CA ARG A 81 10.31 -6.45 15.07
C ARG A 81 10.92 -5.25 14.33
N HIS A 82 12.18 -5.37 13.92
CA HIS A 82 12.86 -4.34 13.13
C HIS A 82 12.42 -4.31 11.68
N VAL A 83 11.53 -5.22 11.27
CA VAL A 83 11.00 -5.31 9.91
C VAL A 83 9.53 -4.89 9.91
N ARG A 84 9.15 -4.05 8.96
CA ARG A 84 7.76 -3.73 8.65
C ARG A 84 7.46 -4.14 7.22
N GLN A 85 6.20 -4.41 6.92
CA GLN A 85 5.79 -4.83 5.58
C GLN A 85 4.59 -4.02 5.10
N ILE A 86 4.69 -3.48 3.91
CA ILE A 86 3.56 -2.89 3.20
C ILE A 86 2.69 -4.04 2.68
N GLN A 87 1.44 -4.10 3.12
CA GLN A 87 0.46 -5.11 2.71
C GLN A 87 -0.77 -4.51 2.02
N GLY A 88 -0.68 -3.28 1.59
CA GLY A 88 -1.72 -2.61 0.81
C GLY A 88 -1.26 -1.23 0.39
N LEU A 89 -1.45 -0.92 -0.87
CA LEU A 89 -1.26 0.42 -1.42
C LEU A 89 -2.30 0.61 -2.51
N VAL A 90 -3.16 1.59 -2.31
CA VAL A 90 -4.25 1.90 -3.22
C VAL A 90 -4.27 3.39 -3.50
N VAL A 91 -4.42 3.76 -4.77
CA VAL A 91 -4.61 5.15 -5.21
C VAL A 91 -5.81 5.19 -6.14
N ASP A 92 -6.74 6.11 -5.88
CA ASP A 92 -7.89 6.37 -6.74
C ASP A 92 -7.41 6.68 -8.17
N GLY A 93 -8.07 6.07 -9.16
CA GLY A 93 -7.72 6.28 -10.56
C GLY A 93 -7.72 7.75 -10.99
N THR A 94 -8.59 8.59 -10.41
CA THR A 94 -8.64 10.03 -10.71
C THR A 94 -7.47 10.82 -10.12
N ALA A 95 -6.78 10.26 -9.13
CA ALA A 95 -5.64 10.89 -8.45
C ALA A 95 -4.28 10.31 -8.89
N ARG A 96 -4.27 9.35 -9.81
CA ARG A 96 -3.03 8.76 -10.33
C ARG A 96 -2.22 9.79 -11.13
N GLY A 97 -0.90 9.59 -11.15
CA GLY A 97 0.02 10.50 -11.84
C GLY A 97 0.31 11.80 -11.10
N ARG A 98 -0.12 11.93 -9.83
CA ARG A 98 0.08 13.11 -8.98
C ARG A 98 1.06 12.87 -7.82
N GLY A 99 1.77 11.76 -7.82
CA GLY A 99 2.72 11.41 -6.77
C GLY A 99 2.09 10.94 -5.46
N VAL A 100 0.79 10.64 -5.43
CA VAL A 100 0.08 10.18 -4.22
C VAL A 100 0.68 8.87 -3.70
N GLY A 101 0.88 7.88 -4.56
CA GLY A 101 1.46 6.60 -4.18
C GLY A 101 2.85 6.74 -3.59
N ARG A 102 3.70 7.56 -4.20
CA ARG A 102 5.04 7.85 -3.69
C ARG A 102 5.01 8.49 -2.31
N ARG A 103 4.15 9.48 -2.10
CA ARG A 103 4.02 10.13 -0.80
C ARG A 103 3.50 9.18 0.29
N LEU A 104 2.57 8.29 -0.07
CA LEU A 104 2.09 7.26 0.85
C LEU A 104 3.20 6.28 1.24
N VAL A 105 3.97 5.78 0.28
CA VAL A 105 5.10 4.87 0.54
C VAL A 105 6.16 5.54 1.41
N GLU A 106 6.53 6.78 1.10
CA GLU A 106 7.51 7.54 1.90
C GLU A 106 6.98 7.79 3.33
N ALA A 107 5.71 8.13 3.48
CA ALA A 107 5.09 8.32 4.79
C ALA A 107 5.08 7.02 5.61
N ALA A 108 4.79 5.88 4.98
CA ALA A 108 4.85 4.58 5.65
C ALA A 108 6.27 4.23 6.10
N CYS A 109 7.26 4.49 5.26
CA CYS A 109 8.67 4.27 5.61
C CYS A 109 9.12 5.17 6.75
N GLU A 110 8.71 6.43 6.75
CA GLU A 110 9.04 7.38 7.81
C GLU A 110 8.38 6.98 9.14
N ALA A 111 7.10 6.60 9.13
CA ALA A 111 6.41 6.11 10.31
C ALA A 111 7.06 4.83 10.87
N ALA A 112 7.45 3.92 10.00
CA ALA A 112 8.13 2.70 10.39
C ALA A 112 9.50 2.99 11.02
N ARG A 113 10.28 3.88 10.42
CA ARG A 113 11.58 4.33 10.97
C ARG A 113 11.42 4.96 12.34
N ALA A 114 10.44 5.86 12.50
CA ALA A 114 10.15 6.52 13.78
C ALA A 114 9.77 5.51 14.86
N ALA A 115 9.15 4.40 14.51
CA ALA A 115 8.80 3.29 15.40
C ALA A 115 9.97 2.30 15.65
N GLY A 116 11.16 2.57 15.10
CA GLY A 116 12.37 1.77 15.32
C GLY A 116 12.62 0.70 14.26
N ALA A 117 11.85 0.65 13.18
CA ALA A 117 12.10 -0.31 12.11
C ALA A 117 13.37 0.06 11.31
N ARG A 118 14.08 -0.98 10.88
CA ARG A 118 15.32 -0.85 10.11
C ARG A 118 15.12 -1.26 8.66
N ARG A 119 13.98 -1.85 8.32
CA ARG A 119 13.73 -2.47 7.02
C ARG A 119 12.22 -2.45 6.72
N MET A 120 11.87 -2.05 5.50
CA MET A 120 10.52 -2.18 4.94
C MET A 120 10.54 -3.19 3.82
N THR A 121 9.61 -4.14 3.85
CA THR A 121 9.43 -5.14 2.80
C THR A 121 8.07 -5.01 2.14
N LEU A 122 7.90 -5.63 0.99
CA LEU A 122 6.62 -5.78 0.31
C LEU A 122 6.66 -6.95 -0.67
N ARG A 123 5.47 -7.36 -1.10
CA ARG A 123 5.30 -8.31 -2.19
C ARG A 123 4.48 -7.64 -3.29
N VAL A 124 4.84 -7.87 -4.54
CA VAL A 124 4.17 -7.30 -5.70
C VAL A 124 4.09 -8.34 -6.81
N LEU A 125 2.93 -8.45 -7.46
CA LEU A 125 2.76 -9.37 -8.58
C LEU A 125 3.73 -9.02 -9.72
N GLY A 126 4.37 -10.04 -10.28
CA GLY A 126 5.40 -9.84 -11.31
C GLY A 126 4.95 -9.07 -12.53
N TRP A 127 3.67 -9.18 -12.88
CA TRP A 127 3.08 -8.46 -14.01
C TRP A 127 2.63 -7.03 -13.68
N ASN A 128 2.68 -6.61 -12.41
CA ASN A 128 2.29 -5.26 -12.00
C ASN A 128 3.45 -4.28 -12.22
N ALA A 129 3.73 -3.97 -13.46
CA ALA A 129 4.84 -3.09 -13.82
C ALA A 129 4.71 -1.66 -13.24
N PRO A 130 3.54 -1.02 -13.21
CA PRO A 130 3.42 0.31 -12.61
C PRO A 130 3.79 0.34 -11.13
N ALA A 131 3.32 -0.64 -10.34
CA ALA A 131 3.66 -0.72 -8.92
C ALA A 131 5.15 -1.00 -8.70
N ARG A 132 5.73 -1.90 -9.49
CA ARG A 132 7.17 -2.19 -9.41
C ARG A 132 8.02 -0.94 -9.67
N ARG A 133 7.67 -0.17 -10.70
CA ARG A 133 8.36 1.10 -10.99
C ARG A 133 8.22 2.12 -9.87
N LEU A 134 7.03 2.20 -9.26
CA LEU A 134 6.81 3.07 -8.10
C LEU A 134 7.73 2.70 -6.95
N TYR A 135 7.77 1.42 -6.58
CA TYR A 135 8.61 0.95 -5.48
C TYR A 135 10.10 1.11 -5.76
N GLU A 136 10.55 0.81 -6.97
CA GLU A 136 11.93 1.05 -7.39
C GLU A 136 12.28 2.55 -7.29
N GLY A 137 11.38 3.43 -7.71
CA GLY A 137 11.54 4.88 -7.58
C GLY A 137 11.59 5.36 -6.12
N CYS A 138 11.04 4.59 -5.19
CA CYS A 138 11.11 4.84 -3.74
C CYS A 138 12.30 4.13 -3.07
N GLY A 139 13.22 3.56 -3.83
CA GLY A 139 14.44 2.93 -3.29
C GLY A 139 14.29 1.47 -2.89
N PHE A 140 13.20 0.81 -3.23
CA PHE A 140 13.04 -0.63 -3.03
C PHE A 140 13.82 -1.39 -4.09
N VAL A 141 14.42 -2.51 -3.69
CA VAL A 141 15.14 -3.43 -4.57
C VAL A 141 14.53 -4.82 -4.48
N VAL A 142 14.62 -5.58 -5.57
CA VAL A 142 14.16 -6.97 -5.60
C VAL A 142 15.11 -7.83 -4.77
N GLU A 143 14.55 -8.61 -3.86
CA GLU A 143 15.28 -9.59 -3.04
C GLU A 143 15.01 -11.02 -3.48
N GLY A 144 13.94 -11.26 -4.20
CA GLY A 144 13.60 -12.59 -4.67
C GLY A 144 12.32 -12.60 -5.49
N SER A 145 12.05 -13.74 -6.09
CA SER A 145 10.82 -13.97 -6.85
C SER A 145 10.37 -15.41 -6.63
N LEU A 146 9.06 -15.57 -6.36
CA LEU A 146 8.43 -16.87 -6.27
C LEU A 146 7.76 -17.15 -7.60
N ALA A 147 8.34 -18.05 -8.39
CA ALA A 147 7.84 -18.36 -9.72
C ALA A 147 6.46 -19.03 -9.65
N GLU A 148 5.54 -18.57 -10.49
CA GLU A 148 4.22 -19.15 -10.64
C GLU A 148 3.44 -19.30 -9.32
N GLU A 149 3.61 -18.36 -8.41
CA GLU A 149 3.03 -18.43 -7.06
C GLU A 149 1.50 -18.36 -7.06
N PHE A 150 0.91 -17.58 -7.99
CA PHE A 150 -0.53 -17.38 -8.08
C PHE A 150 -1.08 -17.75 -9.43
N LEU A 151 -2.30 -18.28 -9.45
CA LEU A 151 -3.11 -18.49 -10.66
C LEU A 151 -4.20 -17.43 -10.66
N ILE A 152 -4.14 -16.48 -11.58
CA ILE A 152 -5.08 -15.36 -11.70
C ILE A 152 -5.58 -15.29 -13.13
N ASP A 153 -6.89 -15.36 -13.33
CA ASP A 153 -7.54 -15.32 -14.64
C ASP A 153 -6.90 -16.30 -15.65
N GLY A 154 -6.61 -17.51 -15.20
CA GLY A 154 -6.04 -18.58 -16.05
C GLY A 154 -4.55 -18.42 -16.34
N SER A 155 -3.86 -17.43 -15.75
CA SER A 155 -2.42 -17.21 -15.91
C SER A 155 -1.66 -17.40 -14.61
N TYR A 156 -0.52 -18.06 -14.68
CA TYR A 156 0.40 -18.17 -13.54
C TYR A 156 1.23 -16.90 -13.44
N VAL A 157 1.33 -16.37 -12.23
CA VAL A 157 1.97 -15.08 -11.97
C VAL A 157 3.01 -15.24 -10.86
N ASP A 158 4.18 -14.66 -11.09
CA ASP A 158 5.24 -14.61 -10.10
C ASP A 158 4.87 -13.63 -8.97
N ASP A 159 5.36 -13.92 -7.76
CA ASP A 159 5.30 -13.02 -6.65
C ASP A 159 6.69 -12.47 -6.36
N VAL A 160 6.88 -11.19 -6.54
CA VAL A 160 8.17 -10.52 -6.40
C VAL A 160 8.30 -9.91 -5.00
N LEU A 161 9.39 -10.24 -4.31
CA LEU A 161 9.70 -9.71 -2.99
C LEU A 161 10.66 -8.54 -3.14
N MET A 162 10.30 -7.40 -2.56
CA MET A 162 11.12 -6.19 -2.59
C MET A 162 11.34 -5.66 -1.18
N ALA A 163 12.43 -4.95 -0.99
CA ALA A 163 12.76 -4.35 0.29
C ALA A 163 13.54 -3.05 0.16
N ARG A 164 13.41 -2.21 1.19
CA ARG A 164 14.17 -0.98 1.36
C ARG A 164 14.76 -0.93 2.76
N SER A 165 16.05 -0.59 2.87
CA SER A 165 16.67 -0.28 4.17
C SER A 165 16.13 1.06 4.70
N LEU A 166 15.77 1.07 5.99
CA LEU A 166 15.38 2.29 6.72
C LEU A 166 16.51 2.75 7.66
N ALA A 167 17.59 1.98 7.75
CA ALA A 167 18.75 2.36 8.53
C ALA A 167 19.50 3.54 7.88
N HIS A 168 20.11 4.39 8.70
CA HIS A 168 20.98 5.51 8.29
C HIS A 168 22.43 5.06 8.17
#